data_95a8f379b7fe9e5aac9056f0b053d891
#
_entry.id   95a8f379b7fe9e5aac9056f0b053d891
#
_cell.length_a   1.000
_cell.length_b   1.000
_cell.length_c   1.000
_cell.angle_alpha   90.00
_cell.angle_beta   90.00
_cell.angle_gamma   90.00
#
_symmetry.space_group_name_H-M   'P 1'
#
loop_
_entity.id
_entity.type
_entity.pdbx_description
1 polymer ?
#
loop_
_entity_poly.entity_id
_entity_poly.type
_entity_poly.pdbx_seq_one_letter_code
_entity_poly.pdbx_strand_id
1 'polypeptide(L)'
;MFELDHDLAQDIVDRAMAILPYNVNVMDNQGLILGSGERERVNTRHEGAQLVLANGRVVEIDEHTAMHLKGVQPGINLPLMLDQRLIGVLGITGEPAHLRTYAELVRMTAEMLVGQRNQQAEQQWRRQRCDDLLALLLGDAGDSPRLLDEARQMGLKPQLSRVPYLFELGLEHGPGQTVETLSAWLMS
;
A
#
# COMPACT_ATOMS: atom_id res chain seq x y z
N MET A 1 7.60 0.45 -7.80
CA MET A 1 7.78 -0.62 -6.78
C MET A 1 7.09 -0.12 -5.52
N PHE A 2 6.15 -0.87 -4.94
CA PHE A 2 5.47 -0.47 -3.69
C PHE A 2 6.46 -0.58 -2.53
N GLU A 3 6.52 0.45 -1.70
CA GLU A 3 7.25 0.46 -0.44
C GLU A 3 6.27 0.80 0.68
N LEU A 4 6.43 0.10 1.80
CA LEU A 4 5.66 0.38 2.99
C LEU A 4 6.16 1.68 3.61
N ASP A 5 5.27 2.66 3.80
CA ASP A 5 5.59 3.93 4.41
C ASP A 5 5.17 4.00 5.89
N HIS A 6 5.63 5.02 6.60
CA HIS A 6 5.31 5.23 8.02
C HIS A 6 3.81 5.41 8.27
N ASP A 7 3.10 6.12 7.38
CA ASP A 7 1.68 6.44 7.57
C ASP A 7 0.82 5.18 7.48
N LEU A 8 1.06 4.34 6.47
CA LEU A 8 0.35 3.07 6.32
C LEU A 8 0.72 2.08 7.43
N ALA A 9 2.00 2.00 7.79
CA ALA A 9 2.46 1.15 8.87
C ALA A 9 1.81 1.53 10.21
N GLN A 10 1.71 2.82 10.51
CA GLN A 10 1.07 3.30 11.73
C GLN A 10 -0.46 3.10 11.68
N ASP A 11 -1.13 3.30 10.53
CA ASP A 11 -2.57 3.02 10.38
C ASP A 11 -2.88 1.53 10.65
N ILE A 12 -2.04 0.62 10.17
CA ILE A 12 -2.17 -0.82 10.48
C ILE A 12 -2.04 -1.07 11.98
N VAL A 13 -1.05 -0.49 12.64
CA VAL A 13 -0.82 -0.63 14.09
C VAL A 13 -2.01 -0.10 14.87
N ASP A 14 -2.47 1.12 14.58
CA ASP A 14 -3.54 1.79 15.29
C ASP A 14 -4.86 1.00 15.19
N ARG A 15 -5.18 0.49 14.00
CA ARG A 15 -6.36 -0.38 13.79
C ARG A 15 -6.26 -1.71 14.51
N ALA A 16 -5.09 -2.35 14.51
CA ALA A 16 -4.88 -3.60 15.22
C ALA A 16 -5.01 -3.41 16.72
N MET A 17 -4.39 -2.37 17.28
CA MET A 17 -4.40 -2.07 18.71
C MET A 17 -5.73 -1.49 19.22
N ALA A 18 -6.60 -1.00 18.35
CA ALA A 18 -7.98 -0.67 18.71
C ALA A 18 -8.81 -1.90 19.14
N ILE A 19 -8.38 -3.11 18.74
CA ILE A 19 -9.08 -4.36 18.99
C ILE A 19 -8.25 -5.26 19.94
N LEU A 20 -6.93 -5.27 19.80
CA LEU A 20 -6.03 -6.16 20.52
C LEU A 20 -5.34 -5.43 21.68
N PRO A 21 -5.29 -6.05 22.88
CA PRO A 21 -4.58 -5.49 24.04
C PRO A 21 -3.07 -5.76 24.00
N TYR A 22 -2.50 -5.90 22.81
CA TYR A 22 -1.09 -6.26 22.58
C TYR A 22 -0.39 -5.18 21.77
N ASN A 23 0.90 -4.94 22.05
CA ASN A 23 1.68 -4.04 21.22
C ASN A 23 1.94 -4.68 19.86
N VAL A 24 1.68 -3.90 18.80
CA VAL A 24 1.88 -4.29 17.41
C VAL A 24 2.97 -3.42 16.81
N ASN A 25 3.84 -4.03 16.01
CA ASN A 25 4.90 -3.36 15.27
C ASN A 25 4.80 -3.75 13.79
N VAL A 26 5.01 -2.80 12.92
CA VAL A 26 5.13 -3.02 11.49
C VAL A 26 6.50 -2.54 11.04
N MET A 27 7.27 -3.41 10.40
CA MET A 27 8.63 -3.20 9.96
C MET A 27 8.74 -3.32 8.43
N ASP A 28 9.70 -2.60 7.86
CA ASP A 28 10.03 -2.70 6.43
C ASP A 28 10.81 -3.98 6.08
N ASN A 29 11.18 -4.10 4.82
CA ASN A 29 11.99 -5.21 4.30
C ASN A 29 13.47 -5.17 4.74
N GLN A 30 13.87 -4.21 5.57
CA GLN A 30 15.18 -4.12 6.21
C GLN A 30 15.11 -4.36 7.72
N GLY A 31 13.89 -4.56 8.26
CA GLY A 31 13.63 -4.77 9.68
C GLY A 31 13.64 -3.48 10.50
N LEU A 32 13.48 -2.32 9.85
CA LEU A 32 13.28 -1.04 10.51
C LEU A 32 11.81 -0.90 10.92
N ILE A 33 11.52 -0.52 12.15
CA ILE A 33 10.16 -0.30 12.64
C ILE A 33 9.64 1.00 12.03
N LEU A 34 8.59 0.88 11.20
CA LEU A 34 7.90 2.02 10.58
C LEU A 34 6.68 2.46 11.38
N GLY A 35 5.99 1.52 12.03
CA GLY A 35 4.84 1.78 12.89
C GLY A 35 4.91 0.94 14.16
N SER A 36 4.51 1.51 15.29
CA SER A 36 4.53 0.84 16.61
C SER A 36 3.51 1.46 17.56
N GLY A 37 2.94 0.63 18.44
CA GLY A 37 2.20 1.12 19.60
C GLY A 37 3.09 1.83 20.62
N GLU A 38 4.37 1.50 20.64
CA GLU A 38 5.42 2.17 21.42
C GLU A 38 6.21 3.12 20.51
N ARG A 39 5.82 4.38 20.45
CA ARG A 39 6.35 5.38 19.47
C ARG A 39 7.88 5.54 19.54
N GLU A 40 8.48 5.36 20.70
CA GLU A 40 9.93 5.40 20.89
C GLU A 40 10.70 4.31 20.14
N ARG A 41 10.02 3.25 19.73
CA ARG A 41 10.61 2.14 18.95
C ARG A 41 10.64 2.43 17.46
N VAL A 42 9.87 3.38 16.97
CA VAL A 42 9.86 3.76 15.55
C VAL A 42 11.26 4.22 15.13
N ASN A 43 11.68 3.84 13.93
CA ASN A 43 13.02 4.06 13.38
C ASN A 43 14.15 3.29 14.10
N THR A 44 13.81 2.29 14.92
CA THR A 44 14.82 1.34 15.45
C THR A 44 14.76 0.00 14.72
N ARG A 45 15.85 -0.75 14.73
CA ARG A 45 15.91 -2.09 14.13
C ARG A 45 15.37 -3.14 15.08
N HIS A 46 14.64 -4.12 14.53
CA HIS A 46 14.06 -5.23 15.28
C HIS A 46 14.74 -6.55 14.90
N GLU A 47 15.49 -7.17 15.82
CA GLU A 47 16.21 -8.42 15.54
C GLU A 47 15.27 -9.58 15.18
N GLY A 48 14.10 -9.68 15.81
CA GLY A 48 13.09 -10.69 15.45
C GLY A 48 12.60 -10.56 14.00
N ALA A 49 12.51 -9.32 13.47
CA ALA A 49 12.19 -9.11 12.06
C ALA A 49 13.31 -9.61 11.14
N GLN A 50 14.57 -9.45 11.51
CA GLN A 50 15.69 -9.96 10.73
C GLN A 50 15.62 -11.49 10.55
N LEU A 51 15.16 -12.21 11.57
CA LEU A 51 14.95 -13.66 11.48
C LEU A 51 13.85 -14.03 10.49
N VAL A 52 12.75 -13.27 10.46
CA VAL A 52 11.66 -13.45 9.47
C VAL A 52 12.16 -13.15 8.06
N LEU A 53 12.87 -12.04 7.88
CA LEU A 53 13.39 -11.61 6.58
C LEU A 53 14.41 -12.63 6.00
N ALA A 54 15.24 -13.21 6.87
CA ALA A 54 16.22 -14.22 6.46
C ALA A 54 15.60 -15.57 6.08
N ASN A 55 14.48 -15.95 6.72
CA ASN A 55 13.87 -17.28 6.57
C ASN A 55 12.58 -17.28 5.74
N GLY A 56 11.95 -16.13 5.54
CA GLY A 56 10.68 -15.99 4.82
C GLY A 56 9.48 -16.65 5.50
N ARG A 57 9.56 -16.90 6.81
CA ARG A 57 8.52 -17.61 7.57
C ARG A 57 8.28 -16.99 8.94
N VAL A 58 7.17 -17.38 9.55
CA VAL A 58 6.79 -16.97 10.91
C VAL A 58 7.88 -17.36 11.90
N VAL A 59 8.21 -16.43 12.79
CA VAL A 59 9.15 -16.64 13.89
C VAL A 59 8.45 -16.34 15.21
N GLU A 60 8.36 -17.34 16.05
CA GLU A 60 7.89 -17.24 17.42
C GLU A 60 9.09 -17.07 18.35
N ILE A 61 9.01 -16.12 19.24
CA ILE A 61 10.06 -15.78 20.22
C ILE A 61 9.44 -15.94 21.59
N ASP A 62 9.85 -16.96 22.30
CA ASP A 62 9.48 -17.18 23.70
C ASP A 62 10.39 -16.35 24.65
N GLU A 63 10.10 -16.39 25.95
CA GLU A 63 10.88 -15.66 26.97
C GLU A 63 12.37 -16.07 26.96
N HIS A 64 12.65 -17.36 26.77
CA HIS A 64 14.02 -17.87 26.76
C HIS A 64 14.80 -17.35 25.55
N THR A 65 14.19 -17.36 24.38
CA THR A 65 14.81 -16.85 23.13
C THR A 65 14.98 -15.32 23.20
N ALA A 66 14.00 -14.61 23.76
CA ALA A 66 14.04 -13.14 23.90
C ALA A 66 15.23 -12.67 24.74
N MET A 67 15.65 -13.43 25.76
CA MET A 67 16.84 -13.09 26.56
C MET A 67 18.15 -13.02 25.76
N HIS A 68 18.21 -13.66 24.60
CA HIS A 68 19.40 -13.74 23.74
C HIS A 68 19.36 -12.72 22.59
N LEU A 69 18.28 -11.96 22.44
CA LEU A 69 18.07 -10.99 21.36
C LEU A 69 17.98 -9.57 21.94
N LYS A 70 18.63 -8.60 21.30
CA LYS A 70 18.61 -7.21 21.78
C LYS A 70 17.29 -6.52 21.46
N GLY A 71 16.65 -5.96 22.49
CA GLY A 71 15.44 -5.15 22.35
C GLY A 71 14.23 -5.92 21.83
N VAL A 72 14.26 -7.25 21.92
CA VAL A 72 13.16 -8.12 21.51
C VAL A 72 12.42 -8.61 22.75
N GLN A 73 11.11 -8.51 22.70
CA GLN A 73 10.21 -9.08 23.69
C GLN A 73 9.63 -10.40 23.16
N PRO A 74 9.13 -11.29 24.02
CA PRO A 74 8.38 -12.46 23.60
C PRO A 74 7.23 -12.06 22.67
N GLY A 75 7.01 -12.83 21.63
CA GLY A 75 6.00 -12.49 20.64
C GLY A 75 6.05 -13.35 19.38
N ILE A 76 5.25 -12.97 18.42
CA ILE A 76 5.19 -13.60 17.11
C ILE A 76 5.50 -12.58 16.01
N ASN A 77 6.36 -12.96 15.07
CA ASN A 77 6.72 -12.14 13.92
C ASN A 77 6.35 -12.86 12.63
N LEU A 78 5.59 -12.21 11.77
CA LEU A 78 5.05 -12.78 10.53
C LEU A 78 5.51 -11.98 9.32
N PRO A 79 5.85 -12.65 8.20
CA PRO A 79 6.13 -11.94 6.95
C PRO A 79 4.85 -11.26 6.43
N LEU A 80 4.95 -10.01 6.00
CA LEU A 80 3.92 -9.31 5.24
C LEU A 80 4.21 -9.46 3.75
N MET A 81 3.23 -9.95 3.02
CA MET A 81 3.35 -10.25 1.60
C MET A 81 2.44 -9.36 0.75
N LEU A 82 2.94 -8.91 -0.40
CA LEU A 82 2.15 -8.30 -1.47
C LEU A 82 2.53 -8.99 -2.78
N ASP A 83 1.55 -9.58 -3.48
CA ASP A 83 1.77 -10.30 -4.74
C ASP A 83 2.93 -11.31 -4.65
N GLN A 84 2.96 -12.10 -3.58
CA GLN A 84 4.00 -13.09 -3.26
C GLN A 84 5.41 -12.51 -3.02
N ARG A 85 5.52 -11.21 -2.82
CA ARG A 85 6.77 -10.55 -2.45
C ARG A 85 6.75 -10.15 -1.00
N LEU A 86 7.84 -10.40 -0.30
CA LEU A 86 8.04 -9.97 1.07
C LEU A 86 8.24 -8.44 1.08
N ILE A 87 7.29 -7.70 1.67
CA ILE A 87 7.32 -6.24 1.75
C ILE A 87 7.69 -5.72 3.13
N GLY A 88 7.59 -6.56 4.14
CA GLY A 88 7.88 -6.18 5.52
C GLY A 88 7.57 -7.30 6.50
N VAL A 89 7.51 -6.95 7.78
CA VAL A 89 7.24 -7.88 8.88
C VAL A 89 6.23 -7.25 9.83
N LEU A 90 5.29 -8.07 10.29
CA LEU A 90 4.35 -7.74 11.38
C LEU A 90 4.82 -8.45 12.66
N GLY A 91 5.00 -7.71 13.75
CA GLY A 91 5.33 -8.25 15.07
C GLY A 91 4.20 -7.96 16.07
N ILE A 92 3.84 -8.94 16.89
CA ILE A 92 2.92 -8.77 18.01
C ILE A 92 3.60 -9.28 19.27
N THR A 93 3.65 -8.43 20.29
CA THR A 93 4.27 -8.72 21.59
C THR A 93 3.31 -9.50 22.49
N GLY A 94 3.76 -10.57 23.12
CA GLY A 94 3.00 -11.38 24.06
C GLY A 94 3.34 -12.87 23.95
N GLU A 95 2.65 -13.72 24.70
CA GLU A 95 2.87 -15.16 24.67
C GLU A 95 2.49 -15.76 23.30
N PRO A 96 3.44 -16.36 22.55
CA PRO A 96 3.17 -16.84 21.20
C PRO A 96 1.99 -17.82 21.06
N ALA A 97 1.82 -18.71 22.08
CA ALA A 97 0.74 -19.68 22.08
C ALA A 97 -0.67 -19.05 22.03
N HIS A 98 -0.82 -17.86 22.60
CA HIS A 98 -2.08 -17.12 22.63
C HIS A 98 -2.25 -16.19 21.43
N LEU A 99 -1.17 -15.87 20.72
CA LEU A 99 -1.15 -14.86 19.66
C LEU A 99 -1.40 -15.39 18.27
N ARG A 100 -1.17 -16.66 18.00
CA ARG A 100 -1.16 -17.24 16.62
C ARG A 100 -2.38 -16.84 15.79
N THR A 101 -3.57 -17.05 16.33
CA THR A 101 -4.82 -16.74 15.59
C THR A 101 -4.98 -15.24 15.36
N TYR A 102 -4.70 -14.42 16.37
CA TYR A 102 -4.78 -12.96 16.24
C TYR A 102 -3.75 -12.42 15.27
N ALA A 103 -2.53 -12.94 15.31
CA ALA A 103 -1.44 -12.52 14.45
C ALA A 103 -1.75 -12.80 12.96
N GLU A 104 -2.32 -13.97 12.65
CA GLU A 104 -2.75 -14.28 11.29
C GLU A 104 -3.89 -13.36 10.81
N LEU A 105 -4.87 -13.06 11.66
CA LEU A 105 -5.96 -12.13 11.32
C LEU A 105 -5.44 -10.72 11.06
N VAL A 106 -4.54 -10.23 11.92
CA VAL A 106 -3.92 -8.91 11.72
C VAL A 106 -3.08 -8.88 10.46
N ARG A 107 -2.29 -9.94 10.19
CA ARG A 107 -1.50 -10.07 8.96
C ARG A 107 -2.38 -10.00 7.72
N MET A 108 -3.47 -10.80 7.67
CA MET A 108 -4.41 -10.78 6.54
C MET A 108 -5.02 -9.39 6.34
N THR A 109 -5.40 -8.71 7.42
CA THR A 109 -5.95 -7.35 7.36
C THR A 109 -4.92 -6.35 6.88
N ALA A 110 -3.69 -6.44 7.37
CA ALA A 110 -2.58 -5.59 6.96
C ALA A 110 -2.26 -5.78 5.46
N GLU A 111 -2.16 -7.01 4.98
CA GLU A 111 -1.93 -7.32 3.56
C GLU A 111 -3.07 -6.78 2.67
N MET A 112 -4.32 -6.86 3.13
CA MET A 112 -5.47 -6.28 2.42
C MET A 112 -5.38 -4.76 2.33
N LEU A 113 -5.04 -4.06 3.42
CA LEU A 113 -4.86 -2.60 3.43
C LEU A 113 -3.71 -2.16 2.52
N VAL A 114 -2.59 -2.87 2.57
CA VAL A 114 -1.46 -2.65 1.68
C VAL A 114 -1.85 -2.83 0.21
N GLY A 115 -2.55 -3.92 -0.12
CA GLY A 115 -3.04 -4.21 -1.47
C GLY A 115 -3.98 -3.12 -1.98
N GLN A 116 -4.92 -2.68 -1.14
CA GLN A 116 -5.84 -1.59 -1.47
C GLN A 116 -5.09 -0.27 -1.74
N ARG A 117 -4.11 0.07 -0.89
CA ARG A 117 -3.30 1.29 -1.09
C ARG A 117 -2.50 1.23 -2.38
N ASN A 118 -1.89 0.07 -2.67
CA ASN A 118 -1.14 -0.14 -3.91
C ASN A 118 -2.03 0.02 -5.15
N GLN A 119 -3.21 -0.60 -5.16
CA GLN A 119 -4.17 -0.48 -6.26
C GLN A 119 -4.64 0.97 -6.47
N GLN A 120 -4.92 1.71 -5.39
CA GLN A 120 -5.29 3.12 -5.48
C GLN A 120 -4.17 3.97 -6.08
N ALA A 121 -2.92 3.76 -5.64
CA ALA A 121 -1.76 4.46 -6.18
C ALA A 121 -1.55 4.16 -7.67
N GLU A 122 -1.68 2.90 -8.10
CA GLU A 122 -1.60 2.51 -9.50
C GLU A 122 -2.70 3.14 -10.36
N GLN A 123 -3.95 3.18 -9.86
CA GLN A 123 -5.06 3.82 -10.57
C GLN A 123 -4.86 5.33 -10.72
N GLN A 124 -4.40 6.00 -9.65
CA GLN A 124 -4.09 7.43 -9.70
C GLN A 124 -2.96 7.72 -10.68
N TRP A 125 -1.88 6.92 -10.64
CA TRP A 125 -0.77 7.05 -11.57
C TRP A 125 -1.22 6.88 -13.04
N ARG A 126 -2.04 5.85 -13.31
CA ARG A 126 -2.59 5.62 -14.65
C ARG A 126 -3.45 6.77 -15.14
N ARG A 127 -4.32 7.32 -14.28
CA ARG A 127 -5.15 8.49 -14.61
C ARG A 127 -4.27 9.68 -14.95
N GLN A 128 -3.34 10.04 -14.05
CA GLN A 128 -2.43 11.15 -14.28
C GLN A 128 -1.65 11.00 -15.59
N ARG A 129 -1.13 9.80 -15.84
CA ARG A 129 -0.39 9.51 -17.07
C ARG A 129 -1.25 9.61 -18.33
N CYS A 130 -2.52 9.21 -18.25
CA CYS A 130 -3.47 9.36 -19.35
C CYS A 130 -3.77 10.84 -19.62
N ASP A 131 -3.99 11.63 -18.58
CA ASP A 131 -4.25 13.06 -18.69
C ASP A 131 -3.05 13.81 -19.30
N ASP A 132 -1.83 13.50 -18.85
CA ASP A 132 -0.59 14.05 -19.39
C ASP A 132 -0.43 13.71 -20.88
N LEU A 133 -0.68 12.46 -21.27
CA LEU A 133 -0.61 12.03 -22.66
C LEU A 133 -1.68 12.72 -23.52
N LEU A 134 -2.91 12.84 -23.03
CA LEU A 134 -3.96 13.55 -23.74
C LEU A 134 -3.60 15.02 -23.94
N ALA A 135 -3.06 15.69 -22.94
CA ALA A 135 -2.60 17.07 -23.04
C ALA A 135 -1.51 17.22 -24.12
N LEU A 136 -0.55 16.29 -24.17
CA LEU A 136 0.51 16.28 -25.17
C LEU A 136 0.01 15.96 -26.60
N LEU A 137 -0.94 15.03 -26.72
CA LEU A 137 -1.54 14.68 -28.02
C LEU A 137 -2.42 15.78 -28.59
N LEU A 138 -3.04 16.60 -27.74
CA LEU A 138 -3.85 17.76 -28.13
C LEU A 138 -3.00 19.02 -28.38
N GLY A 139 -1.74 19.03 -27.97
CA GLY A 139 -0.79 20.09 -28.21
C GLY A 139 -0.01 19.94 -29.51
N ASP A 140 0.93 20.85 -29.76
CA ASP A 140 1.75 20.89 -30.99
C ASP A 140 2.65 19.67 -31.21
N ALA A 141 2.84 18.84 -30.17
CA ALA A 141 3.66 17.62 -30.21
C ALA A 141 2.85 16.35 -30.59
N GLY A 142 1.56 16.47 -30.88
CA GLY A 142 0.63 15.36 -31.04
C GLY A 142 1.00 14.31 -32.10
N ASP A 143 1.78 14.69 -33.12
CA ASP A 143 2.24 13.80 -34.20
C ASP A 143 3.56 13.07 -33.89
N SER A 144 4.10 13.21 -32.67
CA SER A 144 5.33 12.53 -32.28
C SER A 144 5.14 11.00 -32.26
N PRO A 145 5.92 10.22 -33.03
CA PRO A 145 5.80 8.76 -33.07
C PRO A 145 5.92 8.12 -31.69
N ARG A 146 6.76 8.67 -30.80
CA ARG A 146 6.96 8.21 -29.44
C ARG A 146 5.70 8.36 -28.58
N LEU A 147 5.01 9.51 -28.70
CA LEU A 147 3.76 9.75 -27.96
C LEU A 147 2.63 8.85 -28.47
N LEU A 148 2.56 8.63 -29.79
CA LEU A 148 1.58 7.73 -30.37
C LEU A 148 1.79 6.27 -29.93
N ASP A 149 3.04 5.83 -29.78
CA ASP A 149 3.35 4.49 -29.29
C ASP A 149 3.02 4.35 -27.79
N GLU A 150 3.32 5.34 -27.00
CA GLU A 150 2.96 5.37 -25.58
C GLU A 150 1.44 5.37 -25.39
N ALA A 151 0.71 6.15 -26.17
CA ALA A 151 -0.75 6.16 -26.18
C ALA A 151 -1.33 4.77 -26.52
N ARG A 152 -0.75 4.06 -27.49
CA ARG A 152 -1.16 2.68 -27.83
C ARG A 152 -0.92 1.71 -26.67
N GLN A 153 0.23 1.81 -25.98
CA GLN A 153 0.55 0.98 -24.81
C GLN A 153 -0.44 1.20 -23.67
N MET A 154 -1.01 2.39 -23.53
CA MET A 154 -2.06 2.70 -22.57
C MET A 154 -3.48 2.34 -23.03
N GLY A 155 -3.63 1.69 -24.19
CA GLY A 155 -4.92 1.28 -24.73
C GLY A 155 -5.68 2.38 -25.49
N LEU A 156 -5.08 3.55 -25.67
CA LEU A 156 -5.64 4.58 -26.55
C LEU A 156 -5.45 4.17 -28.00
N LYS A 157 -6.38 4.59 -28.86
CA LYS A 157 -6.33 4.35 -30.32
C LYS A 157 -6.10 5.69 -31.02
N PRO A 158 -4.88 6.21 -31.10
CA PRO A 158 -4.60 7.55 -31.64
C PRO A 158 -4.96 7.69 -33.12
N GLN A 159 -5.03 6.56 -33.88
CA GLN A 159 -5.42 6.55 -35.26
C GLN A 159 -6.92 6.78 -35.52
N LEU A 160 -7.77 6.73 -34.49
CA LEU A 160 -9.19 7.00 -34.62
C LEU A 160 -9.43 8.52 -34.60
N SER A 161 -10.20 9.01 -35.52
CA SER A 161 -10.70 10.38 -35.50
C SER A 161 -11.55 10.56 -34.26
N ARG A 162 -11.29 11.66 -33.52
CA ARG A 162 -12.03 12.04 -32.32
C ARG A 162 -12.49 13.47 -32.45
N VAL A 163 -13.69 13.72 -31.95
CA VAL A 163 -14.24 15.07 -31.83
C VAL A 163 -14.14 15.49 -30.39
N PRO A 164 -13.41 16.57 -30.06
CA PRO A 164 -13.39 17.09 -28.70
C PRO A 164 -14.74 17.76 -28.41
N TYR A 165 -15.29 17.50 -27.22
CA TYR A 165 -16.46 18.20 -26.69
C TYR A 165 -16.01 19.00 -25.48
N LEU A 166 -16.35 20.27 -25.46
CA LEU A 166 -16.19 21.13 -24.29
C LEU A 166 -17.53 21.31 -23.63
N PHE A 167 -17.63 20.97 -22.35
CA PHE A 167 -18.83 21.19 -21.55
C PHE A 167 -18.56 22.28 -20.53
N GLU A 168 -19.40 23.29 -20.48
CA GLU A 168 -19.43 24.28 -19.42
C GLU A 168 -20.47 23.82 -18.38
N LEU A 169 -20.03 23.57 -17.15
CA LEU A 169 -20.89 23.09 -16.08
C LEU A 169 -21.29 24.24 -15.17
N GLY A 170 -22.60 24.52 -15.07
CA GLY A 170 -23.11 25.44 -14.07
C GLY A 170 -22.93 24.87 -12.66
N LEU A 171 -22.42 25.68 -11.73
CA LEU A 171 -22.04 25.29 -10.35
C LEU A 171 -23.24 25.07 -9.41
N GLU A 172 -24.37 24.59 -9.88
CA GLU A 172 -25.51 24.26 -8.99
C GLU A 172 -25.27 22.99 -8.15
N HIS A 173 -24.28 22.16 -8.55
CA HIS A 173 -23.89 20.93 -7.82
C HIS A 173 -22.37 20.87 -7.72
N GLY A 174 -21.84 20.33 -6.62
CA GLY A 174 -20.39 20.23 -6.42
C GLY A 174 -19.69 19.50 -7.57
N PRO A 175 -18.43 19.88 -7.91
CA PRO A 175 -17.72 19.42 -9.12
C PRO A 175 -17.61 17.89 -9.24
N GLY A 176 -17.59 17.16 -8.14
CA GLY A 176 -17.51 15.68 -8.13
C GLY A 176 -18.78 15.00 -8.67
N GLN A 177 -19.95 15.42 -8.23
CA GLN A 177 -21.23 14.81 -8.64
C GLN A 177 -21.53 15.06 -10.12
N THR A 178 -21.14 16.21 -10.65
CA THR A 178 -21.38 16.57 -12.06
C THR A 178 -20.51 15.74 -13.01
N VAL A 179 -19.26 15.44 -12.63
CA VAL A 179 -18.37 14.59 -13.43
C VAL A 179 -18.84 13.14 -13.43
N GLU A 180 -19.32 12.61 -12.29
CA GLU A 180 -19.86 11.25 -12.20
C GLU A 180 -21.14 11.09 -13.06
N THR A 181 -22.02 12.08 -13.02
CA THR A 181 -23.27 12.07 -13.82
C THR A 181 -22.96 12.12 -15.33
N LEU A 182 -22.02 12.95 -15.75
CA LEU A 182 -21.55 13.01 -17.14
C LEU A 182 -20.88 11.72 -17.60
N SER A 183 -20.03 11.13 -16.75
CA SER A 183 -19.37 9.86 -17.05
C SER A 183 -20.38 8.71 -17.22
N ALA A 184 -21.40 8.65 -16.38
CA ALA A 184 -22.47 7.66 -16.47
C ALA A 184 -23.30 7.85 -17.76
N TRP A 185 -23.59 9.09 -18.15
CA TRP A 185 -24.32 9.40 -19.39
C TRP A 185 -23.53 9.11 -20.65
N LEU A 186 -22.20 9.33 -20.64
CA LEU A 186 -21.33 9.05 -21.79
C LEU A 186 -21.05 7.55 -21.98
N MET A 187 -21.31 6.72 -20.98
CA MET A 187 -21.12 5.27 -21.04
C MET A 187 -22.45 4.51 -21.31
N SER A 188 -23.58 5.19 -21.32
CA SER A 188 -24.90 4.65 -21.68
C SER A 188 -25.16 4.78 -23.19
#